data_1d812a72dc4ea07d95fdf0dd27877a71
#
_entry.id   1d812a72dc4ea07d95fdf0dd27877a71
#
_cell.length_a   1.000
_cell.length_b   1.000
_cell.length_c   1.000
_cell.angle_alpha   90.00
_cell.angle_beta   90.00
_cell.angle_gamma   90.00
#
_symmetry.space_group_name_H-M   'P 1'
#
loop_
_entity.id
_entity.type
_entity.pdbx_description
1 polymer ?
#
loop_
_entity_poly.entity_id
_entity_poly.type
_entity_poly.pdbx_seq_one_letter_code
_entity_poly.pdbx_strand_id
1 'polypeptide(L)'
;MDELIEPIYIIFNKSLREGCILEVWRCADVTPIYKKGTRENPLNYRPVSMTCILCKVMEKILKNRVMLDLDSNDILIDQQHGFRAGRSTTSNLIEFYEDVTKELDNKHSVDILYFDLAKAFDTVPHSILIKKLRNLKLSEKIVNWIENYLKSRKQRVVIRGEASEWFEVFSGVPQGSVIGAILFVIFINDIKEGIKSRISIFADDTKIMHIVDTDQDKLEVESDLVRLQKWSE
;
A
#
# COMPACT_ATOMS: atom_id res chain seq x y z
N MET A 1 -27.63 11.75 -18.08
CA MET A 1 -26.65 11.42 -17.00
C MET A 1 -27.33 11.38 -15.63
N ASP A 2 -28.36 12.17 -15.44
CA ASP A 2 -29.05 12.30 -14.14
C ASP A 2 -29.84 11.05 -13.71
N GLU A 3 -30.31 10.26 -14.67
CA GLU A 3 -31.10 9.04 -14.41
C GLU A 3 -30.34 7.93 -13.64
N LEU A 4 -28.99 7.91 -13.72
CA LEU A 4 -28.19 6.90 -13.03
C LEU A 4 -27.73 7.35 -11.63
N ILE A 5 -27.80 8.62 -11.31
CA ILE A 5 -27.30 9.16 -10.05
C ILE A 5 -28.08 8.58 -8.86
N GLU A 6 -29.40 8.59 -8.93
CA GLU A 6 -30.25 8.10 -7.85
C GLU A 6 -30.10 6.60 -7.59
N PRO A 7 -30.15 5.70 -8.60
CA PRO A 7 -29.86 4.27 -8.38
C PRO A 7 -28.47 4.01 -7.80
N ILE A 8 -27.43 4.70 -8.29
CA ILE A 8 -26.06 4.54 -7.78
C ILE A 8 -25.98 5.02 -6.33
N TYR A 9 -26.59 6.16 -6.00
CA TYR A 9 -26.65 6.69 -4.64
C TYR A 9 -27.31 5.70 -3.66
N ILE A 10 -28.43 5.08 -4.06
CA ILE A 10 -29.13 4.08 -3.25
C ILE A 10 -28.21 2.87 -3.00
N ILE A 11 -27.57 2.34 -4.05
CA ILE A 11 -26.68 1.18 -3.95
C ILE A 11 -25.50 1.49 -3.03
N PHE A 12 -24.85 2.65 -3.20
CA PHE A 12 -23.68 3.02 -2.40
C PHE A 12 -24.03 3.26 -0.93
N ASN A 13 -25.14 3.95 -0.65
CA ASN A 13 -25.60 4.15 0.71
C ASN A 13 -25.96 2.83 1.39
N LYS A 14 -26.67 1.95 0.72
CA LYS A 14 -27.00 0.64 1.26
C LYS A 14 -25.75 -0.17 1.53
N SER A 15 -24.81 -0.21 0.58
CA SER A 15 -23.53 -0.90 0.74
C SER A 15 -22.74 -0.38 1.96
N LEU A 16 -22.64 0.95 2.12
CA LEU A 16 -21.90 1.54 3.23
C LEU A 16 -22.59 1.37 4.59
N ARG A 17 -23.92 1.50 4.63
CA ARG A 17 -24.69 1.42 5.89
C ARG A 17 -24.75 0.00 6.43
N GLU A 18 -24.91 -0.99 5.55
CA GLU A 18 -25.07 -2.39 5.89
C GLU A 18 -23.75 -3.17 5.84
N GLY A 19 -22.65 -2.54 5.33
CA GLY A 19 -21.39 -3.23 5.07
C GLY A 19 -21.51 -4.30 3.98
N CYS A 20 -22.57 -4.24 3.16
CA CYS A 20 -22.85 -5.26 2.16
C CYS A 20 -22.08 -4.99 0.87
N ILE A 21 -21.23 -5.92 0.47
CA ILE A 21 -20.44 -5.84 -0.77
C ILE A 21 -21.07 -6.73 -1.84
N LEU A 22 -21.38 -6.14 -2.98
CA LEU A 22 -21.87 -6.90 -4.12
C LEU A 22 -20.84 -7.94 -4.58
N GLU A 23 -21.28 -9.13 -4.95
CA GLU A 23 -20.37 -10.22 -5.34
C GLU A 23 -19.44 -9.80 -6.49
N VAL A 24 -19.94 -9.10 -7.48
CA VAL A 24 -19.15 -8.57 -8.61
C VAL A 24 -18.03 -7.59 -8.17
N TRP A 25 -18.16 -6.96 -6.99
CA TRP A 25 -17.13 -6.06 -6.44
C TRP A 25 -15.98 -6.82 -5.78
N ARG A 26 -16.20 -8.07 -5.41
CA ARG A 26 -15.20 -8.97 -4.84
C ARG A 26 -14.40 -9.72 -5.90
N CYS A 27 -14.87 -9.73 -7.13
CA CYS A 27 -14.24 -10.43 -8.24
C CYS A 27 -13.29 -9.50 -9.01
N ALA A 28 -12.15 -10.04 -9.44
CA ALA A 28 -11.22 -9.32 -10.29
C ALA A 28 -10.64 -10.22 -11.38
N ASP A 29 -10.63 -9.73 -12.62
CA ASP A 29 -9.83 -10.30 -13.68
C ASP A 29 -8.40 -9.75 -13.55
N VAL A 30 -7.41 -10.63 -13.48
CA VAL A 30 -5.99 -10.26 -13.36
C VAL A 30 -5.33 -10.31 -14.72
N THR A 31 -4.80 -9.17 -15.17
CA THR A 31 -4.00 -9.06 -16.38
C THR A 31 -2.53 -9.07 -15.98
N PRO A 32 -1.73 -10.06 -16.41
CA PRO A 32 -0.30 -10.08 -16.15
C PRO A 32 0.43 -9.10 -17.06
N ILE A 33 1.06 -8.09 -16.47
CA ILE A 33 1.89 -7.11 -17.18
C ILE A 33 3.35 -7.49 -17.04
N TYR A 34 4.03 -7.76 -18.18
CA TYR A 34 5.45 -8.09 -18.18
C TYR A 34 6.31 -6.97 -17.58
N LYS A 35 7.20 -7.33 -16.66
CA LYS A 35 8.11 -6.40 -15.94
C LYS A 35 9.54 -6.51 -16.46
N LYS A 36 10.16 -7.70 -16.39
CA LYS A 36 11.55 -7.95 -16.77
C LYS A 36 11.85 -9.46 -16.76
N GLY A 37 13.00 -9.86 -17.30
CA GLY A 37 13.49 -11.26 -17.26
C GLY A 37 12.99 -12.11 -18.42
N THR A 38 12.87 -13.41 -18.25
CA THR A 38 12.33 -14.33 -19.25
C THR A 38 10.80 -14.30 -19.23
N ARG A 39 10.17 -14.37 -20.41
CA ARG A 39 8.70 -14.29 -20.52
C ARG A 39 8.00 -15.58 -20.08
N GLU A 40 8.71 -16.66 -19.99
CA GLU A 40 8.20 -17.96 -19.55
C GLU A 40 7.99 -18.04 -18.04
N ASN A 41 8.68 -17.17 -17.28
CA ASN A 41 8.57 -17.15 -15.83
C ASN A 41 7.44 -16.23 -15.38
N PRO A 42 6.36 -16.74 -14.75
CA PRO A 42 5.23 -15.94 -14.27
C PRO A 42 5.63 -14.91 -13.20
N LEU A 43 6.72 -15.10 -12.48
CA LEU A 43 7.25 -14.15 -11.48
C LEU A 43 7.76 -12.85 -12.12
N ASN A 44 7.97 -12.85 -13.43
CA ASN A 44 8.41 -11.67 -14.18
C ASN A 44 7.24 -10.78 -14.62
N TYR A 45 6.02 -11.06 -14.15
CA TYR A 45 4.83 -10.27 -14.46
C TYR A 45 4.28 -9.61 -13.20
N ARG A 46 3.73 -8.39 -13.39
CA ARG A 46 2.97 -7.69 -12.36
C ARG A 46 1.49 -8.03 -12.54
N PRO A 47 0.81 -8.60 -11.53
CA PRO A 47 -0.63 -8.89 -11.62
C PRO A 47 -1.42 -7.60 -11.43
N VAL A 48 -2.12 -7.14 -12.46
CA VAL A 48 -3.00 -5.97 -12.37
C VAL A 48 -4.45 -6.42 -12.33
N SER A 49 -5.13 -6.13 -11.22
CA SER A 49 -6.53 -6.47 -10.99
C SER A 49 -7.47 -5.50 -11.68
N MET A 50 -8.26 -5.99 -12.61
CA MET A 50 -9.34 -5.27 -13.27
C MET A 50 -10.63 -5.44 -12.44
N THR A 51 -10.90 -4.44 -11.58
CA THR A 51 -12.09 -4.44 -10.71
C THR A 51 -13.27 -3.71 -11.34
N CYS A 52 -14.47 -3.96 -10.84
CA CYS A 52 -15.72 -3.35 -11.32
C CYS A 52 -15.65 -1.81 -11.27
N ILE A 53 -16.07 -1.15 -12.36
CA ILE A 53 -16.02 0.32 -12.50
C ILE A 53 -16.86 1.01 -11.41
N LEU A 54 -18.09 0.53 -11.14
CA LEU A 54 -18.92 1.09 -10.07
C LEU A 54 -18.26 0.94 -8.70
N CYS A 55 -17.58 -0.18 -8.46
CA CYS A 55 -16.79 -0.35 -7.24
C CYS A 55 -15.67 0.69 -7.15
N LYS A 56 -14.94 0.96 -8.24
CA LYS A 56 -13.90 1.99 -8.26
C LYS A 56 -14.44 3.40 -7.93
N VAL A 57 -15.67 3.72 -8.34
CA VAL A 57 -16.31 4.99 -7.96
C VAL A 57 -16.57 5.03 -6.46
N MET A 58 -17.12 3.96 -5.89
CA MET A 58 -17.32 3.83 -4.43
C MET A 58 -15.98 3.90 -3.67
N GLU A 59 -14.98 3.16 -4.11
CA GLU A 59 -13.62 3.19 -3.57
C GLU A 59 -13.03 4.60 -3.56
N LYS A 60 -13.27 5.39 -4.62
CA LYS A 60 -12.79 6.79 -4.72
C LYS A 60 -13.43 7.68 -3.66
N ILE A 61 -14.73 7.52 -3.42
CA ILE A 61 -15.45 8.27 -2.38
C ILE A 61 -14.87 7.91 -1.00
N LEU A 62 -14.71 6.61 -0.73
CA LEU A 62 -14.15 6.14 0.54
C LEU A 62 -12.70 6.57 0.73
N LYS A 63 -11.86 6.42 -0.31
CA LYS A 63 -10.47 6.89 -0.30
C LYS A 63 -10.38 8.37 0.06
N ASN A 64 -11.19 9.22 -0.58
CA ASN A 64 -11.17 10.65 -0.31
C ASN A 64 -11.51 10.93 1.16
N ARG A 65 -12.50 10.24 1.72
CA ARG A 65 -12.85 10.40 3.14
C ARG A 65 -11.74 9.91 4.06
N VAL A 66 -11.17 8.74 3.79
CA VAL A 66 -10.05 8.19 4.56
C VAL A 66 -8.85 9.14 4.53
N MET A 67 -8.50 9.66 3.35
CA MET A 67 -7.39 10.62 3.22
C MET A 67 -7.64 11.89 4.03
N LEU A 68 -8.84 12.44 4.00
CA LEU A 68 -9.20 13.61 4.84
C LEU A 68 -9.01 13.32 6.33
N ASP A 69 -9.42 12.14 6.79
CA ASP A 69 -9.27 11.75 8.20
C ASP A 69 -7.79 11.52 8.57
N LEU A 70 -6.97 10.94 7.66
CA LEU A 70 -5.54 10.73 7.86
C LEU A 70 -4.76 12.05 7.90
N ASP A 71 -5.03 12.94 6.95
CA ASP A 71 -4.35 14.23 6.85
C ASP A 71 -4.74 15.17 8.00
N SER A 72 -6.04 15.20 8.38
CA SER A 72 -6.53 16.05 9.49
C SER A 72 -5.98 15.66 10.86
N ASN A 73 -5.55 14.42 11.03
CA ASN A 73 -4.99 13.89 12.28
C ASN A 73 -3.48 13.63 12.22
N ASP A 74 -2.81 14.04 11.13
CA ASP A 74 -1.37 13.88 10.91
C ASP A 74 -0.88 12.43 11.15
N ILE A 75 -1.63 11.46 10.61
CA ILE A 75 -1.41 10.05 10.90
C ILE A 75 -0.28 9.45 10.07
N LEU A 76 -0.15 9.88 8.79
CA LEU A 76 0.83 9.33 7.89
C LEU A 76 2.22 9.91 8.16
N ILE A 77 3.21 9.04 8.31
CA ILE A 77 4.59 9.47 8.51
C ILE A 77 5.10 10.32 7.35
N ASP A 78 5.90 11.34 7.66
CA ASP A 78 6.41 12.28 6.65
C ASP A 78 7.34 11.62 5.64
N GLN A 79 8.00 10.56 6.02
CA GLN A 79 8.92 9.81 5.18
C GLN A 79 8.24 9.05 4.02
N GLN A 80 6.91 8.85 4.09
CA GLN A 80 6.15 8.22 3.00
C GLN A 80 5.75 9.23 1.94
N HIS A 81 6.27 9.06 0.71
CA HIS A 81 5.94 9.89 -0.45
C HIS A 81 4.97 9.22 -1.42
N GLY A 82 4.84 7.89 -1.36
CA GLY A 82 3.96 7.15 -2.26
C GLY A 82 2.47 7.42 -1.98
N PHE A 83 1.69 7.60 -3.03
CA PHE A 83 0.23 7.76 -3.00
C PHE A 83 -0.30 8.93 -2.15
N ARG A 84 0.54 9.90 -1.82
CA ARG A 84 0.18 11.13 -1.09
C ARG A 84 0.08 12.33 -2.04
N ALA A 85 -0.90 13.20 -1.80
CA ALA A 85 -1.03 14.46 -2.52
C ALA A 85 0.17 15.39 -2.21
N GLY A 86 0.66 16.09 -3.23
CA GLY A 86 1.80 17.00 -3.09
C GLY A 86 3.17 16.34 -2.95
N ARG A 87 3.23 15.00 -2.95
CA ARG A 87 4.48 14.23 -2.89
C ARG A 87 4.69 13.42 -4.18
N SER A 88 5.94 13.15 -4.53
CA SER A 88 6.33 12.47 -5.77
C SER A 88 7.60 11.66 -5.57
N THR A 89 7.96 10.82 -6.53
CA THR A 89 9.28 10.18 -6.60
C THR A 89 10.41 11.20 -6.61
N THR A 90 10.21 12.32 -7.30
CA THR A 90 11.19 13.42 -7.35
C THR A 90 11.39 14.04 -5.98
N SER A 91 10.31 14.39 -5.26
CA SER A 91 10.45 14.96 -3.90
C SER A 91 11.10 13.98 -2.93
N ASN A 92 10.79 12.67 -3.02
CA ASN A 92 11.44 11.64 -2.24
C ASN A 92 12.94 11.54 -2.50
N LEU A 93 13.35 11.63 -3.79
CA LEU A 93 14.75 11.58 -4.16
C LEU A 93 15.50 12.84 -3.72
N ILE A 94 14.92 14.03 -3.90
CA ILE A 94 15.53 15.30 -3.50
C ILE A 94 15.80 15.30 -2.00
N GLU A 95 14.80 15.02 -1.16
CA GLU A 95 14.99 14.96 0.30
C GLU A 95 16.06 13.95 0.69
N PHE A 96 16.05 12.76 0.07
CA PHE A 96 17.05 11.74 0.36
C PHE A 96 18.46 12.17 -0.04
N TYR A 97 18.63 12.80 -1.21
CA TYR A 97 19.93 13.31 -1.66
C TYR A 97 20.41 14.48 -0.81
N GLU A 98 19.53 15.39 -0.42
CA GLU A 98 19.88 16.49 0.51
C GLU A 98 20.41 15.95 1.84
N ASP A 99 19.75 14.94 2.41
CA ASP A 99 20.21 14.29 3.62
C ASP A 99 21.59 13.65 3.46
N VAL A 100 21.81 12.88 2.38
CA VAL A 100 23.10 12.21 2.12
C VAL A 100 24.20 13.24 1.88
N THR A 101 23.99 14.22 1.03
CA THR A 101 25.02 15.23 0.69
C THR A 101 25.40 16.06 1.90
N LYS A 102 24.42 16.43 2.73
CA LYS A 102 24.67 17.14 3.99
C LYS A 102 25.62 16.38 4.92
N GLU A 103 25.42 15.07 5.09
CA GLU A 103 26.29 14.29 5.98
C GLU A 103 27.68 14.08 5.36
N LEU A 104 27.78 13.90 4.04
CA LEU A 104 29.07 13.83 3.34
C LEU A 104 29.85 15.15 3.41
N ASP A 105 29.17 16.30 3.30
CA ASP A 105 29.80 17.62 3.45
C ASP A 105 30.34 17.83 4.86
N ASN A 106 29.67 17.26 5.86
CA ASN A 106 30.12 17.21 7.25
C ASN A 106 31.26 16.20 7.50
N LYS A 107 31.74 15.51 6.45
CA LYS A 107 32.80 14.48 6.49
C LYS A 107 32.43 13.20 7.21
N HIS A 108 31.13 12.92 7.35
CA HIS A 108 30.65 11.63 7.87
C HIS A 108 30.70 10.55 6.79
N SER A 109 30.91 9.30 7.21
CA SER A 109 30.70 8.11 6.40
C SER A 109 29.24 7.73 6.47
N VAL A 110 28.63 7.39 5.33
CA VAL A 110 27.20 7.12 5.23
C VAL A 110 26.94 5.75 4.59
N ASP A 111 26.23 4.89 5.27
CA ASP A 111 25.68 3.66 4.71
C ASP A 111 24.25 3.88 4.23
N ILE A 112 23.96 3.38 3.02
CA ILE A 112 22.65 3.42 2.41
C ILE A 112 22.20 1.99 2.08
N LEU A 113 21.02 1.61 2.61
CA LEU A 113 20.44 0.31 2.37
C LEU A 113 19.08 0.45 1.68
N TYR A 114 18.87 -0.38 0.68
CA TYR A 114 17.61 -0.44 -0.08
C TYR A 114 16.88 -1.72 0.27
N PHE A 115 15.59 -1.59 0.58
CA PHE A 115 14.71 -2.71 0.88
C PHE A 115 13.65 -2.84 -0.20
N ASP A 116 13.48 -4.04 -0.72
CA ASP A 116 12.41 -4.42 -1.64
C ASP A 116 11.51 -5.45 -0.95
N LEU A 117 10.29 -5.05 -0.64
CA LEU A 117 9.30 -5.95 -0.04
C LEU A 117 8.72 -6.85 -1.12
N ALA A 118 9.06 -8.14 -1.07
CA ALA A 118 8.60 -9.10 -2.07
C ALA A 118 7.08 -9.19 -2.11
N LYS A 119 6.48 -8.90 -3.30
CA LYS A 119 5.02 -8.94 -3.50
C LYS A 119 4.23 -8.11 -2.49
N ALA A 120 4.74 -6.95 -2.11
CA ALA A 120 4.24 -6.11 -1.03
C ALA A 120 2.71 -5.96 -0.99
N PHE A 121 2.08 -5.70 -2.14
CA PHE A 121 0.63 -5.58 -2.24
C PHE A 121 -0.13 -6.90 -2.05
N ASP A 122 0.47 -8.03 -2.41
CA ASP A 122 -0.18 -9.35 -2.38
C ASP A 122 -0.08 -10.03 -1.00
N THR A 123 0.88 -9.58 -0.17
CA THR A 123 1.20 -10.23 1.11
C THR A 123 0.56 -9.56 2.32
N VAL A 124 -0.07 -8.41 2.19
CA VAL A 124 -0.70 -7.68 3.32
C VAL A 124 -1.69 -8.57 4.08
N PRO A 125 -1.45 -8.92 5.35
CA PRO A 125 -2.38 -9.72 6.13
C PRO A 125 -3.64 -8.92 6.48
N HIS A 126 -4.81 -9.39 6.05
CA HIS A 126 -6.07 -8.66 6.24
C HIS A 126 -6.37 -8.39 7.73
N SER A 127 -6.10 -9.34 8.62
CA SER A 127 -6.33 -9.20 10.07
C SER A 127 -5.52 -8.06 10.68
N ILE A 128 -4.24 -7.94 10.30
CA ILE A 128 -3.34 -6.88 10.77
C ILE A 128 -3.79 -5.53 10.20
N LEU A 129 -4.07 -5.48 8.90
CA LEU A 129 -4.55 -4.26 8.26
C LEU A 129 -5.83 -3.72 8.91
N ILE A 130 -6.82 -4.58 9.16
CA ILE A 130 -8.08 -4.17 9.79
C ILE A 130 -7.87 -3.70 11.23
N LYS A 131 -6.98 -4.36 11.99
CA LYS A 131 -6.58 -3.90 13.32
C LYS A 131 -5.96 -2.50 13.27
N LYS A 132 -5.03 -2.25 12.32
CA LYS A 132 -4.44 -0.93 12.12
C LYS A 132 -5.51 0.12 11.77
N LEU A 133 -6.41 -0.17 10.83
CA LEU A 133 -7.51 0.73 10.45
C LEU A 133 -8.41 1.12 11.64
N ARG A 134 -8.76 0.17 12.51
CA ARG A 134 -9.55 0.44 13.72
C ARG A 134 -8.82 1.35 14.70
N ASN A 135 -7.50 1.20 14.83
CA ASN A 135 -6.69 2.05 15.70
C ASN A 135 -6.58 3.51 15.20
N LEU A 136 -6.80 3.76 13.91
CA LEU A 136 -6.74 5.10 13.31
C LEU A 136 -7.98 5.96 13.57
N LYS A 137 -8.95 5.50 14.39
CA LYS A 137 -10.20 6.21 14.70
C LYS A 137 -11.02 6.61 13.46
N LEU A 138 -10.88 5.88 12.36
CA LEU A 138 -11.73 6.05 11.19
C LEU A 138 -13.18 5.67 11.50
N SER A 139 -14.12 6.18 10.68
CA SER A 139 -15.52 5.78 10.82
C SER A 139 -15.67 4.25 10.75
N GLU A 140 -16.32 3.66 11.76
CA GLU A 140 -16.56 2.21 11.84
C GLU A 140 -17.27 1.67 10.58
N LYS A 141 -18.15 2.45 9.97
CA LYS A 141 -18.82 2.07 8.71
C LYS A 141 -17.82 1.89 7.57
N ILE A 142 -16.81 2.75 7.50
CA ILE A 142 -15.75 2.66 6.47
C ILE A 142 -14.86 1.44 6.74
N VAL A 143 -14.44 1.22 7.99
CA VAL A 143 -13.61 0.07 8.35
C VAL A 143 -14.35 -1.24 8.09
N ASN A 144 -15.62 -1.35 8.48
CA ASN A 144 -16.43 -2.52 8.21
C ASN A 144 -16.66 -2.75 6.71
N TRP A 145 -16.84 -1.68 5.93
CA TRP A 145 -16.93 -1.79 4.48
C TRP A 145 -15.62 -2.35 3.89
N ILE A 146 -14.46 -1.80 4.29
CA ILE A 146 -13.15 -2.26 3.83
C ILE A 146 -12.92 -3.73 4.23
N GLU A 147 -13.24 -4.10 5.47
CA GLU A 147 -13.12 -5.48 5.94
C GLU A 147 -13.95 -6.44 5.08
N ASN A 148 -15.21 -6.10 4.81
CA ASN A 148 -16.09 -6.91 3.98
C ASN A 148 -15.68 -6.90 2.49
N TYR A 149 -15.07 -5.80 2.01
CA TYR A 149 -14.53 -5.71 0.66
C TYR A 149 -13.33 -6.64 0.46
N LEU A 150 -12.49 -6.81 1.49
CA LEU A 150 -11.34 -7.70 1.44
C LEU A 150 -11.69 -9.17 1.68
N LYS A 151 -12.81 -9.47 2.37
CA LYS A 151 -13.27 -10.83 2.63
C LYS A 151 -13.83 -11.50 1.38
N SER A 152 -13.55 -12.82 1.26
CA SER A 152 -14.11 -13.69 0.20
C SER A 152 -13.92 -13.14 -1.22
N ARG A 153 -12.81 -12.45 -1.45
CA ARG A 153 -12.43 -12.01 -2.79
C ARG A 153 -12.02 -13.19 -3.65
N LYS A 154 -12.32 -13.06 -4.94
CA LYS A 154 -11.92 -14.04 -5.95
C LYS A 154 -11.20 -13.34 -7.09
N GLN A 155 -10.23 -14.02 -7.65
CA GLN A 155 -9.53 -13.56 -8.83
C GLN A 155 -9.29 -14.69 -9.82
N ARG A 156 -9.17 -14.34 -11.09
CA ARG A 156 -8.76 -15.24 -12.16
C ARG A 156 -7.82 -14.50 -13.10
N VAL A 157 -6.90 -15.24 -13.72
CA VAL A 157 -6.00 -14.66 -14.72
C VAL A 157 -6.69 -14.67 -16.08
N VAL A 158 -6.59 -13.55 -16.80
CA VAL A 158 -7.14 -13.42 -18.15
C VAL A 158 -6.02 -13.03 -19.12
N ILE A 159 -5.80 -13.89 -20.15
CA ILE A 159 -4.79 -13.68 -21.19
C ILE A 159 -5.45 -13.87 -22.56
N ARG A 160 -5.45 -12.84 -23.38
CA ARG A 160 -6.00 -12.89 -24.77
C ARG A 160 -7.44 -13.38 -24.85
N GLY A 161 -8.26 -13.07 -23.85
CA GLY A 161 -9.66 -13.49 -23.77
C GLY A 161 -9.91 -14.83 -23.09
N GLU A 162 -8.88 -15.64 -22.88
CA GLU A 162 -8.97 -16.89 -22.13
C GLU A 162 -8.82 -16.63 -20.63
N ALA A 163 -9.65 -17.25 -19.82
CA ALA A 163 -9.67 -17.08 -18.36
C ALA A 163 -9.35 -18.38 -17.64
N SER A 164 -8.55 -18.28 -16.57
CA SER A 164 -8.35 -19.38 -15.64
C SER A 164 -9.61 -19.63 -14.77
N GLU A 165 -9.58 -20.68 -13.98
CA GLU A 165 -10.50 -20.88 -12.87
C GLU A 165 -10.42 -19.74 -11.85
N TRP A 166 -11.48 -19.56 -11.06
CA TRP A 166 -11.52 -18.60 -9.97
C TRP A 166 -10.76 -19.12 -8.74
N PHE A 167 -9.87 -18.29 -8.20
CA PHE A 167 -9.11 -18.56 -6.98
C PHE A 167 -9.51 -17.58 -5.88
N GLU A 168 -9.60 -18.06 -4.66
CA GLU A 168 -9.84 -17.20 -3.48
C GLU A 168 -8.58 -16.41 -3.12
N VAL A 169 -8.77 -15.19 -2.62
CA VAL A 169 -7.70 -14.28 -2.18
C VAL A 169 -7.78 -14.14 -0.68
N PHE A 170 -6.76 -14.62 0.03
CA PHE A 170 -6.70 -14.65 1.49
C PHE A 170 -5.86 -13.54 2.10
N SER A 171 -5.01 -12.89 1.29
CA SER A 171 -4.11 -11.81 1.69
C SER A 171 -3.98 -10.77 0.58
N GLY A 172 -3.39 -9.64 0.91
CA GLY A 172 -3.09 -8.59 -0.04
C GLY A 172 -4.22 -7.60 -0.27
N VAL A 173 -3.85 -6.50 -0.90
CA VAL A 173 -4.75 -5.46 -1.37
C VAL A 173 -4.74 -5.44 -2.90
N PRO A 174 -5.91 -5.29 -3.59
CA PRO A 174 -5.94 -5.46 -5.03
C PRO A 174 -5.09 -4.41 -5.75
N GLN A 175 -4.03 -4.85 -6.43
CA GLN A 175 -3.21 -3.99 -7.26
C GLN A 175 -3.99 -3.55 -8.51
N GLY A 176 -4.43 -2.28 -8.56
CA GLY A 176 -5.31 -1.73 -9.60
C GLY A 176 -6.69 -1.30 -9.08
N SER A 177 -7.00 -1.53 -7.80
CA SER A 177 -8.11 -0.87 -7.11
C SER A 177 -7.74 0.55 -6.69
N VAL A 178 -8.74 1.39 -6.45
CA VAL A 178 -8.52 2.80 -6.06
C VAL A 178 -8.11 2.90 -4.59
N ILE A 179 -8.68 2.04 -3.72
CA ILE A 179 -8.41 2.08 -2.29
C ILE A 179 -7.19 1.25 -1.90
N GLY A 180 -6.78 0.26 -2.70
CA GLY A 180 -5.67 -0.64 -2.39
C GLY A 180 -4.37 0.07 -2.07
N ALA A 181 -4.05 1.12 -2.82
CA ALA A 181 -2.83 1.90 -2.61
C ALA A 181 -2.78 2.57 -1.22
N ILE A 182 -3.89 3.19 -0.77
CA ILE A 182 -3.92 3.82 0.55
C ILE A 182 -3.98 2.79 1.67
N LEU A 183 -4.62 1.65 1.46
CA LEU A 183 -4.61 0.55 2.42
C LEU A 183 -3.18 0.01 2.64
N PHE A 184 -2.39 -0.08 1.57
CA PHE A 184 -0.99 -0.44 1.67
C PHE A 184 -0.17 0.61 2.43
N VAL A 185 -0.35 1.90 2.12
CA VAL A 185 0.33 3.00 2.84
C VAL A 185 -0.02 2.98 4.33
N ILE A 186 -1.26 2.73 4.70
CA ILE A 186 -1.68 2.57 6.10
C ILE A 186 -1.00 1.34 6.74
N PHE A 187 -0.93 0.23 6.00
CA PHE A 187 -0.30 -0.99 6.49
C PHE A 187 1.17 -0.79 6.84
N ILE A 188 1.94 -0.10 5.96
CA ILE A 188 3.39 0.11 6.14
C ILE A 188 3.71 1.29 7.07
N ASN A 189 2.73 2.07 7.51
CA ASN A 189 2.94 3.35 8.20
C ASN A 189 3.74 3.24 9.51
N ASP A 190 3.76 2.10 10.15
CA ASP A 190 4.50 1.83 11.39
C ASP A 190 5.91 1.23 11.17
N ILE A 191 6.35 1.03 9.93
CA ILE A 191 7.66 0.46 9.59
C ILE A 191 8.83 1.23 10.23
N LYS A 192 8.62 2.52 10.50
CA LYS A 192 9.60 3.40 11.14
C LYS A 192 9.77 3.15 12.64
N GLU A 193 8.84 2.45 13.28
CA GLU A 193 8.84 2.31 14.74
C GLU A 193 10.10 1.64 15.25
N GLY A 194 10.84 2.37 16.11
CA GLY A 194 12.09 1.92 16.70
C GLY A 194 13.30 1.95 15.77
N ILE A 195 13.18 2.40 14.53
CA ILE A 195 14.30 2.60 13.60
C ILE A 195 15.01 3.92 13.96
N LYS A 196 16.32 3.87 14.16
CA LYS A 196 17.16 5.02 14.44
C LYS A 196 17.69 5.71 13.19
N SER A 197 17.92 4.94 12.14
CA SER A 197 18.35 5.41 10.83
C SER A 197 17.32 6.34 10.21
N ARG A 198 17.75 7.24 9.34
CA ARG A 198 16.85 8.00 8.48
C ARG A 198 16.20 7.06 7.48
N ILE A 199 14.89 7.09 7.41
CA ILE A 199 14.09 6.28 6.49
C ILE A 199 13.44 7.17 5.44
N SER A 200 13.40 6.70 4.19
CA SER A 200 12.74 7.34 3.06
C SER A 200 11.94 6.28 2.32
N ILE A 201 10.64 6.52 2.11
CA ILE A 201 9.70 5.51 1.60
C ILE A 201 8.93 6.06 0.41
N PHE A 202 8.84 5.26 -0.65
CA PHE A 202 7.94 5.50 -1.75
C PHE A 202 7.11 4.24 -2.03
N ALA A 203 5.91 4.17 -1.50
CA ALA A 203 5.08 2.97 -1.44
C ALA A 203 5.82 1.81 -0.73
N ASP A 204 6.21 0.78 -1.47
CA ASP A 204 6.97 -0.38 -0.99
C ASP A 204 8.50 -0.17 -1.07
N ASP A 205 8.97 0.72 -1.93
CA ASP A 205 10.40 1.05 -2.03
C ASP A 205 10.85 1.80 -0.77
N THR A 206 11.68 1.16 0.05
CA THR A 206 12.19 1.70 1.31
C THR A 206 13.69 1.82 1.27
N LYS A 207 14.19 2.98 1.68
CA LYS A 207 15.62 3.26 1.83
C LYS A 207 15.88 3.69 3.26
N ILE A 208 16.98 3.25 3.83
CA ILE A 208 17.51 3.79 5.08
C ILE A 208 18.90 4.35 4.86
N MET A 209 19.24 5.40 5.59
CA MET A 209 20.54 6.04 5.62
C MET A 209 20.98 6.15 7.07
N HIS A 210 22.22 5.77 7.34
CA HIS A 210 22.83 5.88 8.66
C HIS A 210 24.26 6.42 8.55
N ILE A 211 24.68 7.24 9.54
CA ILE A 211 26.07 7.67 9.68
C ILE A 211 26.84 6.52 10.33
N VAL A 212 28.00 6.16 9.76
CA VAL A 212 28.81 4.99 10.22
C VAL A 212 30.26 5.40 10.45
N ASP A 213 30.47 6.30 11.39
CA ASP A 213 31.81 6.78 11.74
C ASP A 213 32.44 5.93 12.84
N THR A 214 31.64 5.22 13.64
CA THR A 214 32.09 4.41 14.78
C THR A 214 31.55 2.98 14.71
N ASP A 215 32.16 2.07 15.48
CA ASP A 215 31.64 0.69 15.59
C ASP A 215 30.27 0.64 16.28
N GLN A 216 29.94 1.63 17.12
CA GLN A 216 28.61 1.75 17.72
C GLN A 216 27.54 2.04 16.65
N ASP A 217 27.84 2.88 15.67
CA ASP A 217 26.92 3.20 14.57
C ASP A 217 26.60 1.95 13.73
N LYS A 218 27.61 1.09 13.50
CA LYS A 218 27.41 -0.20 12.81
C LYS A 218 26.42 -1.10 13.55
N LEU A 219 26.57 -1.20 14.90
CA LEU A 219 25.62 -1.96 15.71
C LEU A 219 24.20 -1.39 15.68
N GLU A 220 24.06 -0.08 15.54
CA GLU A 220 22.76 0.56 15.38
C GLU A 220 22.11 0.19 14.04
N VAL A 221 22.88 0.19 12.92
CA VAL A 221 22.42 -0.29 11.62
C VAL A 221 21.98 -1.74 11.69
N GLU A 222 22.78 -2.63 12.31
CA GLU A 222 22.41 -4.04 12.49
C GLU A 222 21.12 -4.20 13.31
N SER A 223 20.95 -3.41 14.36
CA SER A 223 19.72 -3.38 15.15
C SER A 223 18.49 -2.97 14.32
N ASP A 224 18.66 -1.96 13.47
CA ASP A 224 17.58 -1.50 12.58
C ASP A 224 17.23 -2.56 11.52
N LEU A 225 18.23 -3.26 10.96
CA LEU A 225 18.02 -4.38 10.04
C LEU A 225 17.21 -5.50 10.69
N VAL A 226 17.58 -5.89 11.91
CA VAL A 226 16.83 -6.93 12.66
C VAL A 226 15.38 -6.50 12.92
N ARG A 227 15.13 -5.21 13.20
CA ARG A 227 13.77 -4.70 13.39
C ARG A 227 12.96 -4.72 12.11
N LEU A 228 13.54 -4.29 10.98
CA LEU A 228 12.88 -4.33 9.68
C LEU A 228 12.57 -5.77 9.26
N GLN A 229 13.49 -6.70 9.51
CA GLN A 229 13.23 -8.12 9.26
C GLN A 229 12.04 -8.62 10.08
N LYS A 230 12.03 -8.37 11.39
CA LYS A 230 10.91 -8.76 12.28
C LYS A 230 9.59 -8.11 11.88
N TRP A 231 9.63 -6.88 11.38
CA TRP A 231 8.44 -6.21 10.90
C TRP A 231 7.88 -6.88 9.63
N SER A 232 8.75 -7.43 8.78
CA SER A 232 8.37 -8.08 7.50
C SER A 232 7.87 -9.52 7.65
N GLU A 233 8.12 -10.19 8.78
CA GLU A 233 7.64 -11.54 9.12
C GLU A 233 6.18 -11.52 9.64
#